data_51161f3b3cf03d53564db094c2d59514
#
_entry.id   51161f3b3cf03d53564db094c2d59514
#
_cell.length_a   1.000
_cell.length_b   1.000
_cell.length_c   1.000
_cell.angle_alpha   90.00
_cell.angle_beta   90.00
_cell.angle_gamma   90.00
#
_symmetry.space_group_name_H-M   'P 1'
#
loop_
_entity.id
_entity.type
_entity.pdbx_description
1 polymer ?
#
loop_
_entity_poly.entity_id
_entity_poly.type
_entity_poly.pdbx_seq_one_letter_code
_entity_poly.pdbx_strand_id
1 'polypeptide(L)'
;MGYLFTSESVSEGHPDKVADQISDAVLDKLLAYDPSSKVACETLVTTGQVVLAGEVKTKAYVDLQLIAREVIQKIGYTKGEYMFESNSCGVLSAIHEQSPDINRGVERQDPMEQGAGDQGMMFGYATNETENYMPLSLDLSHRILQVLADIRREGKEMTYLRPDSKSQVTIEYDDNGTPVRIDTIVVSTQHDDFIQPADGSEAAQLKADEEMLATIRQDVINILMPRVIASIHAEKVLALFNDHITYHVNPTGKFVIGGPHGDTGLTGRKIIVDTYGGKGAHGGGAFSGKDSSKVDRSAAYAARHIAKNLVAAGVADEMLVQVSYAIGVARPINIYVNTYGRGHVAMSDGEIAKKIDELFDLRPKAIEDRLKLRNPIYQETAAYGHLGHEPQVITKHFKSRYEGDKDVEVELFTWEKLDYVDKVKAAFGL
;
A
#
# COMPACT_ATOMS: atom_id res chain seq x y z
N MET A 1 8.55 -8.70 -30.86
CA MET A 1 9.50 -7.87 -30.05
C MET A 1 8.91 -7.70 -28.68
N GLY A 2 9.66 -7.95 -27.64
CA GLY A 2 9.20 -7.73 -26.27
C GLY A 2 8.95 -6.25 -25.96
N TYR A 3 8.47 -5.95 -24.74
CA TYR A 3 8.20 -4.60 -24.29
C TYR A 3 8.79 -4.37 -22.89
N LEU A 4 9.05 -3.10 -22.56
CA LEU A 4 9.46 -2.68 -21.22
C LEU A 4 8.25 -2.21 -20.42
N PHE A 5 8.17 -2.60 -19.17
CA PHE A 5 7.16 -2.11 -18.23
C PHE A 5 7.82 -1.69 -16.92
N THR A 6 7.36 -0.58 -16.36
CA THR A 6 7.94 0.04 -15.18
C THR A 6 6.88 0.24 -14.10
N SER A 7 7.23 -0.11 -12.87
CA SER A 7 6.48 0.29 -11.67
C SER A 7 7.39 1.02 -10.70
N GLU A 8 6.78 1.86 -9.87
CA GLU A 8 7.47 2.58 -8.81
C GLU A 8 6.89 2.26 -7.43
N SER A 9 7.68 2.50 -6.40
CA SER A 9 7.27 2.48 -5.00
C SER A 9 7.86 3.66 -4.24
N VAL A 10 7.27 3.97 -3.10
CA VAL A 10 7.78 4.96 -2.16
C VAL A 10 7.83 4.36 -0.75
N SER A 11 8.79 4.81 0.05
CA SER A 11 8.99 4.29 1.41
C SER A 11 7.90 4.78 2.38
N GLU A 12 7.87 4.17 3.55
CA GLU A 12 7.05 4.61 4.69
C GLU A 12 7.31 6.07 5.11
N GLY A 13 8.50 6.60 4.81
CA GLY A 13 8.89 7.97 5.11
C GLY A 13 8.52 8.99 4.02
N HIS A 14 8.03 8.54 2.87
CA HIS A 14 7.51 9.45 1.86
C HIS A 14 6.33 10.27 2.41
N PRO A 15 6.24 11.59 2.15
CA PRO A 15 5.21 12.45 2.75
C PRO A 15 3.77 11.91 2.60
N ASP A 16 3.38 11.45 1.41
CA ASP A 16 2.06 10.89 1.19
C ASP A 16 1.83 9.61 2.01
N LYS A 17 2.86 8.77 2.19
CA LYS A 17 2.75 7.55 3.00
C LYS A 17 2.79 7.83 4.50
N VAL A 18 3.44 8.89 4.94
CA VAL A 18 3.30 9.40 6.32
C VAL A 18 1.85 9.78 6.59
N ALA A 19 1.22 10.50 5.66
CA ALA A 19 -0.19 10.89 5.76
C ALA A 19 -1.12 9.68 5.80
N ASP A 20 -0.93 8.69 4.91
CA ASP A 20 -1.71 7.45 4.88
C ASP A 20 -1.59 6.67 6.19
N GLN A 21 -0.37 6.52 6.73
CA GLN A 21 -0.14 5.79 7.97
C GLN A 21 -0.79 6.47 9.18
N ILE A 22 -0.79 7.79 9.23
CA ILE A 22 -1.48 8.53 10.31
C ILE A 22 -2.99 8.33 10.20
N SER A 23 -3.57 8.45 9.00
CA SER A 23 -5.00 8.26 8.77
C SER A 23 -5.47 6.84 9.15
N ASP A 24 -4.71 5.81 8.77
CA ASP A 24 -5.05 4.42 9.12
C ASP A 24 -4.78 4.09 10.60
N ALA A 25 -3.82 4.74 11.25
CA ALA A 25 -3.62 4.60 12.69
C ALA A 25 -4.79 5.20 13.50
N VAL A 26 -5.36 6.32 13.04
CA VAL A 26 -6.59 6.89 13.61
C VAL A 26 -7.76 5.93 13.44
N LEU A 27 -7.95 5.39 12.23
CA LEU A 27 -8.99 4.40 11.94
C LEU A 27 -8.87 3.17 12.85
N ASP A 28 -7.70 2.57 12.94
CA ASP A 28 -7.47 1.38 13.75
C ASP A 28 -7.73 1.63 15.24
N LYS A 29 -7.29 2.79 15.75
CA LYS A 29 -7.53 3.15 17.15
C LYS A 29 -9.01 3.29 17.44
N LEU A 30 -9.79 3.91 16.54
CA LEU A 30 -11.24 4.04 16.66
C LEU A 30 -11.93 2.67 16.62
N LEU A 31 -11.58 1.81 15.66
CA LEU A 31 -12.15 0.46 15.53
C LEU A 31 -11.80 -0.46 16.72
N ALA A 32 -10.63 -0.30 17.31
CA ALA A 32 -10.23 -1.07 18.48
C ALA A 32 -11.19 -0.86 19.69
N TYR A 33 -11.68 0.37 19.88
CA TYR A 33 -12.57 0.71 21.00
C TYR A 33 -14.06 0.72 20.61
N ASP A 34 -14.37 1.01 19.34
CA ASP A 34 -15.72 0.92 18.79
C ASP A 34 -15.70 0.33 17.38
N PRO A 35 -15.88 -1.00 17.23
CA PRO A 35 -15.91 -1.66 15.91
C PRO A 35 -17.02 -1.15 14.99
N SER A 36 -18.01 -0.42 15.52
CA SER A 36 -19.08 0.18 14.73
C SER A 36 -18.70 1.56 14.15
N SER A 37 -17.53 2.07 14.47
CA SER A 37 -17.05 3.38 14.00
C SER A 37 -17.13 3.51 12.48
N LYS A 38 -17.63 4.66 12.03
CA LYS A 38 -17.52 5.10 10.62
C LYS A 38 -16.52 6.22 10.55
N VAL A 39 -15.55 6.08 9.70
CA VAL A 39 -14.38 6.96 9.65
C VAL A 39 -14.07 7.31 8.19
N ALA A 40 -13.90 8.59 7.95
CA ALA A 40 -13.24 9.15 6.77
C ALA A 40 -12.24 10.17 7.29
N CYS A 41 -10.99 9.76 7.48
CA CYS A 41 -9.92 10.58 8.03
C CYS A 41 -8.86 10.83 6.96
N GLU A 42 -8.62 12.09 6.66
CA GLU A 42 -7.58 12.53 5.76
C GLU A 42 -6.53 13.31 6.52
N THR A 43 -5.27 13.17 6.12
CA THR A 43 -4.12 13.80 6.76
C THR A 43 -3.34 14.59 5.72
N LEU A 44 -2.94 15.81 6.09
CA LEU A 44 -1.93 16.59 5.39
C LEU A 44 -0.71 16.67 6.30
N VAL A 45 0.48 16.46 5.72
CA VAL A 45 1.77 16.66 6.39
C VAL A 45 2.64 17.61 5.56
N THR A 46 3.31 18.54 6.23
CA THR A 46 4.25 19.49 5.61
C THR A 46 5.30 19.88 6.64
N THR A 47 6.18 20.84 6.33
CA THR A 47 7.22 21.30 7.25
C THR A 47 6.65 21.60 8.64
N GLY A 48 7.10 20.85 9.63
CA GLY A 48 6.74 21.05 11.04
C GLY A 48 5.25 20.92 11.38
N GLN A 49 4.40 20.39 10.49
CA GLN A 49 2.95 20.41 10.70
C GLN A 49 2.23 19.19 10.18
N VAL A 50 1.19 18.76 10.93
CA VAL A 50 0.18 17.75 10.58
C VAL A 50 -1.20 18.37 10.71
N VAL A 51 -2.06 18.16 9.72
CA VAL A 51 -3.47 18.53 9.78
C VAL A 51 -4.32 17.29 9.53
N LEU A 52 -5.19 16.97 10.46
CA LEU A 52 -6.18 15.89 10.37
C LEU A 52 -7.54 16.49 10.06
N ALA A 53 -8.19 16.02 9.02
CA ALA A 53 -9.52 16.50 8.61
C ALA A 53 -10.42 15.30 8.25
N GLY A 54 -11.74 15.53 8.26
CA GLY A 54 -12.71 14.51 7.86
C GLY A 54 -13.86 14.32 8.84
N GLU A 55 -14.59 13.23 8.67
CA GLU A 55 -15.80 12.93 9.42
C GLU A 55 -15.70 11.58 10.14
N VAL A 56 -16.17 11.55 11.37
CA VAL A 56 -16.27 10.32 12.16
C VAL A 56 -17.63 10.18 12.83
N LYS A 57 -18.11 8.93 12.95
CA LYS A 57 -19.22 8.56 13.82
C LYS A 57 -18.75 7.42 14.71
N THR A 58 -18.51 7.71 15.98
CA THR A 58 -17.90 6.76 16.91
C THR A 58 -18.36 7.03 18.34
N LYS A 59 -18.27 6.02 19.19
CA LYS A 59 -18.43 6.14 20.63
C LYS A 59 -17.08 6.21 21.35
N ALA A 60 -15.99 5.86 20.64
CA ALA A 60 -14.65 5.86 21.20
C ALA A 60 -14.07 7.28 21.28
N TYR A 61 -13.27 7.53 22.31
CA TYR A 61 -12.45 8.74 22.40
C TYR A 61 -10.98 8.38 22.16
N VAL A 62 -10.32 9.09 21.25
CA VAL A 62 -8.90 8.88 20.92
C VAL A 62 -8.14 10.20 20.93
N ASP A 63 -6.89 10.15 21.37
CA ASP A 63 -5.96 11.29 21.32
C ASP A 63 -5.28 11.34 19.95
N LEU A 64 -5.82 12.16 19.04
CA LEU A 64 -5.35 12.29 17.68
C LEU A 64 -3.91 12.80 17.60
N GLN A 65 -3.51 13.69 18.53
CA GLN A 65 -2.15 14.22 18.55
C GLN A 65 -1.15 13.13 18.93
N LEU A 66 -1.49 12.34 19.94
CA LEU A 66 -0.63 11.21 20.35
C LEU A 66 -0.48 10.19 19.23
N ILE A 67 -1.58 9.82 18.56
CA ILE A 67 -1.54 8.87 17.44
C ILE A 67 -0.61 9.37 16.33
N ALA A 68 -0.76 10.62 15.89
CA ALA A 68 0.10 11.19 14.86
C ALA A 68 1.58 11.16 15.26
N ARG A 69 1.90 11.53 16.51
CA ARG A 69 3.28 11.52 17.03
C ARG A 69 3.86 10.11 17.11
N GLU A 70 3.10 9.12 17.56
CA GLU A 70 3.51 7.71 17.62
C GLU A 70 3.86 7.18 16.22
N VAL A 71 3.05 7.50 15.20
CA VAL A 71 3.32 7.11 13.82
C VAL A 71 4.58 7.79 13.28
N ILE A 72 4.72 9.11 13.45
CA ILE A 72 5.90 9.88 13.00
C ILE A 72 7.18 9.33 13.64
N GLN A 73 7.13 9.02 14.95
CA GLN A 73 8.25 8.41 15.67
C GLN A 73 8.60 7.01 15.14
N LYS A 74 7.59 6.15 14.90
CA LYS A 74 7.76 4.80 14.35
C LYS A 74 8.42 4.82 12.98
N ILE A 75 8.05 5.76 12.12
CA ILE A 75 8.65 5.95 10.79
C ILE A 75 10.12 6.34 10.90
N GLY A 76 10.51 7.10 11.93
CA GLY A 76 11.89 7.51 12.17
C GLY A 76 12.16 9.01 12.00
N TYR A 77 11.13 9.83 11.91
CA TYR A 77 11.26 11.29 11.99
C TYR A 77 11.39 11.70 13.46
N THR A 78 12.62 11.63 13.97
CA THR A 78 12.93 11.79 15.40
C THR A 78 13.93 12.93 15.70
N LYS A 79 14.47 13.58 14.67
CA LYS A 79 15.48 14.62 14.79
C LYS A 79 14.95 15.97 14.32
N GLY A 80 15.17 17.03 15.09
CA GLY A 80 14.73 18.39 14.76
C GLY A 80 15.29 18.90 13.43
N GLU A 81 16.49 18.45 13.03
CA GLU A 81 17.11 18.80 11.74
C GLU A 81 16.32 18.35 10.51
N TYR A 82 15.39 17.38 10.68
CA TYR A 82 14.49 16.97 9.59
C TYR A 82 13.38 17.98 9.34
N MET A 83 13.25 19.03 10.16
CA MET A 83 12.22 20.07 10.10
C MET A 83 10.78 19.52 10.10
N PHE A 84 10.65 18.26 10.45
CA PHE A 84 9.42 17.51 10.71
C PHE A 84 9.80 16.35 11.62
N GLU A 85 9.33 16.37 12.87
CA GLU A 85 9.66 15.30 13.82
C GLU A 85 8.56 15.11 14.89
N SER A 86 8.56 13.96 15.54
CA SER A 86 7.46 13.48 16.38
C SER A 86 7.13 14.35 17.60
N ASN A 87 8.11 15.04 18.19
CA ASN A 87 7.90 15.77 19.44
C ASN A 87 7.49 17.23 19.22
N SER A 88 8.00 17.89 18.15
CA SER A 88 7.85 19.34 17.96
C SER A 88 6.88 19.74 16.85
N CYS A 89 6.52 18.84 15.92
CA CYS A 89 5.57 19.22 14.88
C CYS A 89 4.20 19.62 15.47
N GLY A 90 3.59 20.65 14.90
CA GLY A 90 2.24 21.06 15.22
C GLY A 90 1.24 20.02 14.70
N VAL A 91 0.26 19.62 15.53
CA VAL A 91 -0.83 18.71 15.11
C VAL A 91 -2.15 19.43 15.29
N LEU A 92 -2.84 19.68 14.19
CA LEU A 92 -4.14 20.32 14.13
C LEU A 92 -5.21 19.30 13.74
N SER A 93 -6.42 19.43 14.32
CA SER A 93 -7.55 18.59 13.97
C SER A 93 -8.75 19.45 13.55
N ALA A 94 -9.31 19.09 12.40
CA ALA A 94 -10.58 19.57 11.86
C ALA A 94 -11.53 18.38 11.59
N ILE A 95 -11.43 17.32 12.41
CA ILE A 95 -12.36 16.19 12.35
C ILE A 95 -13.65 16.59 13.03
N HIS A 96 -14.78 16.29 12.40
CA HIS A 96 -16.12 16.56 12.90
C HIS A 96 -17.04 15.35 12.78
N GLU A 97 -18.28 15.46 13.30
CA GLU A 97 -19.26 14.38 13.24
C GLU A 97 -19.80 14.18 11.82
N GLN A 98 -20.01 12.93 11.44
CA GLN A 98 -20.55 12.56 10.12
C GLN A 98 -21.99 13.08 9.95
N SER A 99 -22.32 13.59 8.75
CA SER A 99 -23.66 14.06 8.39
C SER A 99 -24.73 12.96 8.56
N PRO A 100 -25.85 13.25 9.25
CA PRO A 100 -26.97 12.33 9.38
C PRO A 100 -27.62 11.92 8.05
N ASP A 101 -27.53 12.75 7.03
CA ASP A 101 -28.20 12.52 5.73
C ASP A 101 -27.54 11.39 4.95
N ILE A 102 -26.21 11.30 4.96
CA ILE A 102 -25.46 10.20 4.34
C ILE A 102 -25.85 8.87 5.00
N ASN A 103 -25.98 8.87 6.31
CA ASN A 103 -26.29 7.67 7.07
C ASN A 103 -27.67 7.07 6.74
N ARG A 104 -28.69 7.91 6.50
CA ARG A 104 -30.05 7.46 6.14
C ARG A 104 -30.11 6.73 4.79
N GLY A 105 -29.25 7.09 3.84
CA GLY A 105 -29.17 6.46 2.51
C GLY A 105 -28.59 5.05 2.53
N VAL A 106 -27.80 4.73 3.53
CA VAL A 106 -26.96 3.50 3.60
C VAL A 106 -27.55 2.47 4.58
N GLU A 107 -28.00 2.89 5.77
CA GLU A 107 -28.51 1.97 6.80
C GLU A 107 -29.88 1.40 6.44
N ARG A 108 -30.06 0.08 6.60
CA ARG A 108 -31.31 -0.67 6.37
C ARG A 108 -31.63 -1.50 7.62
N GLN A 109 -32.92 -1.92 7.75
CA GLN A 109 -33.34 -2.82 8.82
C GLN A 109 -32.63 -4.19 8.74
N ASP A 110 -32.50 -4.74 7.54
CA ASP A 110 -31.65 -5.91 7.29
C ASP A 110 -30.22 -5.42 7.00
N PRO A 111 -29.23 -5.77 7.84
CA PRO A 111 -27.83 -5.41 7.61
C PRO A 111 -27.29 -5.91 6.25
N MET A 112 -27.80 -7.04 5.74
CA MET A 112 -27.37 -7.58 4.44
C MET A 112 -27.87 -6.74 3.25
N GLU A 113 -28.86 -5.91 3.44
CA GLU A 113 -29.38 -4.97 2.44
C GLU A 113 -28.80 -3.55 2.63
N GLN A 114 -27.78 -3.42 3.49
CA GLN A 114 -27.03 -2.16 3.60
C GLN A 114 -26.49 -1.75 2.24
N GLY A 115 -26.84 -0.56 1.80
CA GLY A 115 -26.39 -0.01 0.51
C GLY A 115 -24.92 0.38 0.54
N ALA A 116 -24.32 0.47 -0.64
CA ALA A 116 -22.99 1.02 -0.81
C ALA A 116 -22.94 2.47 -0.30
N GLY A 117 -21.89 2.82 0.42
CA GLY A 117 -21.70 4.16 1.01
C GLY A 117 -21.41 5.24 -0.03
N ASP A 118 -21.03 4.85 -1.23
CA ASP A 118 -20.80 5.74 -2.37
C ASP A 118 -21.03 4.98 -3.69
N GLN A 119 -21.12 5.72 -4.78
CA GLN A 119 -20.97 5.18 -6.13
C GLN A 119 -19.48 4.98 -6.46
N GLY A 120 -19.17 4.08 -7.38
CA GLY A 120 -17.79 3.93 -7.86
C GLY A 120 -17.55 2.64 -8.60
N MET A 121 -16.35 2.52 -9.14
CA MET A 121 -15.80 1.30 -9.72
C MET A 121 -14.51 0.93 -9.00
N MET A 122 -14.37 -0.33 -8.63
CA MET A 122 -13.23 -0.86 -7.91
C MET A 122 -12.63 -2.02 -8.70
N PHE A 123 -11.32 -2.18 -8.60
CA PHE A 123 -10.59 -3.17 -9.38
C PHE A 123 -9.79 -4.10 -8.49
N GLY A 124 -9.78 -5.37 -8.89
CA GLY A 124 -8.86 -6.38 -8.42
C GLY A 124 -8.02 -6.88 -9.58
N TYR A 125 -6.75 -7.14 -9.34
CA TYR A 125 -5.85 -7.70 -10.32
C TYR A 125 -4.97 -8.78 -9.67
N ALA A 126 -4.62 -9.80 -10.45
CA ALA A 126 -3.65 -10.81 -10.05
C ALA A 126 -2.92 -11.33 -11.30
N THR A 127 -1.68 -11.76 -11.13
CA THR A 127 -0.84 -12.38 -12.15
C THR A 127 0.02 -13.48 -11.53
N ASN A 128 0.38 -14.50 -12.29
CA ASN A 128 1.25 -15.58 -11.83
C ASN A 128 2.76 -15.25 -11.93
N GLU A 129 3.10 -13.97 -12.16
CA GLU A 129 4.50 -13.52 -12.25
C GLU A 129 5.27 -13.77 -10.95
N THR A 130 4.62 -13.59 -9.81
CA THR A 130 5.19 -13.74 -8.45
C THR A 130 4.40 -14.74 -7.62
N GLU A 131 4.99 -15.20 -6.51
CA GLU A 131 4.34 -16.15 -5.59
C GLU A 131 3.15 -15.52 -4.85
N ASN A 132 3.19 -14.20 -4.63
CA ASN A 132 2.09 -13.45 -4.02
C ASN A 132 1.06 -12.93 -5.03
N TYR A 133 1.19 -13.32 -6.31
CA TYR A 133 0.29 -12.94 -7.40
C TYR A 133 0.24 -11.43 -7.69
N MET A 134 1.35 -10.73 -7.44
CA MET A 134 1.53 -9.31 -7.75
C MET A 134 2.36 -9.11 -9.01
N PRO A 135 2.24 -7.94 -9.69
CA PRO A 135 3.15 -7.56 -10.76
C PRO A 135 4.60 -7.53 -10.27
N LEU A 136 5.50 -8.19 -10.96
CA LEU A 136 6.90 -8.34 -10.55
C LEU A 136 7.63 -7.01 -10.41
N SER A 137 7.38 -6.05 -11.32
CA SER A 137 8.00 -4.72 -11.26
C SER A 137 7.63 -3.95 -9.99
N LEU A 138 6.38 -4.07 -9.52
CA LEU A 138 5.92 -3.45 -8.28
C LEU A 138 6.44 -4.19 -7.05
N ASP A 139 6.35 -5.53 -7.05
CA ASP A 139 6.82 -6.35 -5.92
C ASP A 139 8.31 -6.08 -5.63
N LEU A 140 9.16 -6.03 -6.66
CA LEU A 140 10.57 -5.69 -6.51
C LEU A 140 10.76 -4.24 -6.03
N SER A 141 9.96 -3.29 -6.53
CA SER A 141 10.03 -1.89 -6.09
C SER A 141 9.71 -1.76 -4.60
N HIS A 142 8.68 -2.43 -4.10
CA HIS A 142 8.36 -2.46 -2.66
C HIS A 142 9.49 -3.12 -1.86
N ARG A 143 9.95 -4.27 -2.29
CA ARG A 143 10.99 -5.06 -1.60
C ARG A 143 12.29 -4.30 -1.42
N ILE A 144 12.74 -3.57 -2.45
CA ILE A 144 13.93 -2.70 -2.37
C ILE A 144 13.79 -1.70 -1.21
N LEU A 145 12.64 -1.04 -1.08
CA LEU A 145 12.44 -0.03 -0.06
C LEU A 145 12.18 -0.61 1.33
N GLN A 146 11.55 -1.78 1.43
CA GLN A 146 11.41 -2.52 2.69
C GLN A 146 12.80 -2.88 3.25
N VAL A 147 13.67 -3.48 2.42
CA VAL A 147 15.04 -3.84 2.82
C VAL A 147 15.85 -2.59 3.17
N LEU A 148 15.70 -1.49 2.42
CA LEU A 148 16.36 -0.22 2.73
C LEU A 148 15.93 0.34 4.09
N ALA A 149 14.63 0.27 4.41
CA ALA A 149 14.10 0.68 5.70
C ALA A 149 14.62 -0.21 6.86
N ASP A 150 14.77 -1.51 6.62
CA ASP A 150 15.35 -2.43 7.60
C ASP A 150 16.83 -2.11 7.88
N ILE A 151 17.62 -1.87 6.85
CA ILE A 151 19.02 -1.41 6.98
C ILE A 151 19.09 -0.14 7.83
N ARG A 152 18.23 0.84 7.53
CA ARG A 152 18.14 2.10 8.28
C ARG A 152 17.83 1.86 9.77
N ARG A 153 16.86 0.98 10.07
CA ARG A 153 16.45 0.66 11.45
C ARG A 153 17.53 -0.12 12.21
N GLU A 154 18.27 -1.00 11.53
CA GLU A 154 19.40 -1.71 12.12
C GLU A 154 20.52 -0.75 12.57
N GLY A 155 20.71 0.37 11.85
CA GLY A 155 21.71 1.40 12.20
C GLY A 155 23.15 0.91 12.19
N LYS A 156 23.47 -0.14 11.42
CA LYS A 156 24.81 -0.75 11.35
C LYS A 156 25.54 -0.42 10.06
N GLU A 157 24.84 -0.52 8.94
CA GLU A 157 25.31 -0.20 7.61
C GLU A 157 24.51 0.96 7.06
N MET A 158 25.03 1.73 6.09
CA MET A 158 24.37 2.88 5.50
C MET A 158 23.73 3.80 6.58
N THR A 159 24.50 4.11 7.64
CA THR A 159 24.00 4.83 8.84
C THR A 159 23.53 6.24 8.57
N TYR A 160 23.81 6.75 7.38
CA TYR A 160 23.38 8.04 6.87
C TYR A 160 21.95 8.08 6.33
N LEU A 161 21.25 6.93 6.24
CA LEU A 161 19.91 6.84 5.67
C LEU A 161 18.89 7.61 6.52
N ARG A 162 18.04 8.38 5.82
CA ARG A 162 16.84 9.04 6.37
C ARG A 162 15.57 8.33 5.89
N PRO A 163 14.37 8.64 6.46
CA PRO A 163 13.18 7.85 6.21
C PRO A 163 12.61 7.90 4.79
N ASP A 164 12.79 9.00 4.06
CA ASP A 164 12.19 9.17 2.72
C ASP A 164 13.03 8.49 1.63
N SER A 165 12.36 7.73 0.79
CA SER A 165 13.01 7.11 -0.38
C SER A 165 11.98 6.69 -1.43
N LYS A 166 12.47 6.50 -2.67
CA LYS A 166 11.69 6.02 -3.81
C LYS A 166 12.49 4.96 -4.56
N SER A 167 11.77 4.03 -5.17
CA SER A 167 12.35 3.03 -6.08
C SER A 167 11.51 2.92 -7.34
N GLN A 168 12.15 2.49 -8.41
CA GLN A 168 11.50 2.19 -9.68
C GLN A 168 12.20 1.00 -10.31
N VAL A 169 11.43 0.03 -10.80
CA VAL A 169 11.96 -1.16 -11.47
C VAL A 169 11.33 -1.29 -12.84
N THR A 170 12.18 -1.39 -13.87
CA THR A 170 11.79 -1.65 -15.24
C THR A 170 12.15 -3.09 -15.61
N ILE A 171 11.16 -3.82 -16.11
CA ILE A 171 11.29 -5.23 -16.53
C ILE A 171 11.01 -5.33 -18.02
N GLU A 172 11.84 -6.09 -18.72
CA GLU A 172 11.58 -6.52 -20.10
C GLU A 172 10.74 -7.78 -20.08
N TYR A 173 9.68 -7.78 -20.88
CA TYR A 173 8.76 -8.88 -21.12
C TYR A 173 8.87 -9.34 -22.56
N ASP A 174 8.66 -10.64 -22.81
CA ASP A 174 8.49 -11.18 -24.15
C ASP A 174 7.09 -10.85 -24.72
N ASP A 175 6.83 -11.27 -25.95
CA ASP A 175 5.53 -11.06 -26.62
C ASP A 175 4.37 -11.83 -25.94
N ASN A 176 4.66 -12.80 -25.07
CA ASN A 176 3.68 -13.55 -24.30
C ASN A 176 3.44 -12.96 -22.90
N GLY A 177 4.12 -11.85 -22.55
CA GLY A 177 4.02 -11.22 -21.26
C GLY A 177 4.81 -11.94 -20.14
N THR A 178 5.82 -12.75 -20.49
CA THR A 178 6.72 -13.39 -19.52
C THR A 178 7.91 -12.47 -19.24
N PRO A 179 8.27 -12.22 -17.95
CA PRO A 179 9.47 -11.46 -17.60
C PRO A 179 10.74 -12.14 -18.11
N VAL A 180 11.63 -11.41 -18.79
CA VAL A 180 12.88 -11.94 -19.40
C VAL A 180 14.12 -11.43 -18.69
N ARG A 181 14.12 -10.17 -18.24
CA ARG A 181 15.23 -9.56 -17.48
C ARG A 181 14.78 -8.30 -16.75
N ILE A 182 15.51 -7.95 -15.72
CA ILE A 182 15.46 -6.63 -15.10
C ILE A 182 16.34 -5.70 -15.95
N ASP A 183 15.75 -4.64 -16.50
CA ASP A 183 16.46 -3.66 -17.35
C ASP A 183 17.08 -2.55 -16.52
N THR A 184 16.28 -1.90 -15.68
CA THR A 184 16.71 -0.71 -14.93
C THR A 184 16.14 -0.75 -13.50
N ILE A 185 16.99 -0.36 -12.54
CA ILE A 185 16.60 -0.09 -11.14
C ILE A 185 17.00 1.34 -10.79
N VAL A 186 16.03 2.12 -10.32
CA VAL A 186 16.24 3.47 -9.78
C VAL A 186 16.02 3.42 -8.28
N VAL A 187 16.95 3.98 -7.50
CA VAL A 187 16.80 4.17 -6.05
C VAL A 187 17.15 5.62 -5.73
N SER A 188 16.21 6.34 -5.15
CA SER A 188 16.45 7.68 -4.60
C SER A 188 16.19 7.64 -3.10
N THR A 189 17.20 7.91 -2.29
CA THR A 189 17.09 7.86 -0.83
C THR A 189 17.56 9.16 -0.20
N GLN A 190 16.76 9.64 0.76
CA GLN A 190 17.15 10.72 1.64
C GLN A 190 18.29 10.27 2.55
N HIS A 191 19.26 11.16 2.78
CA HIS A 191 20.46 10.86 3.56
C HIS A 191 20.94 12.06 4.36
N ASP A 192 21.75 11.82 5.37
CA ASP A 192 22.48 12.86 6.09
C ASP A 192 23.53 13.52 5.16
N ASP A 193 23.91 14.74 5.46
CA ASP A 193 25.04 15.42 4.82
C ASP A 193 26.35 14.96 5.52
N PHE A 194 26.78 13.71 5.22
CA PHE A 194 27.76 12.97 6.01
C PHE A 194 29.21 13.16 5.56
N ILE A 195 29.45 13.80 4.41
CA ILE A 195 30.79 14.18 3.95
C ILE A 195 30.84 15.70 3.89
N GLN A 196 31.67 16.30 4.76
CA GLN A 196 31.80 17.75 4.84
C GLN A 196 32.86 18.27 3.86
N PRO A 197 32.67 19.44 3.22
CA PRO A 197 33.67 20.04 2.34
C PRO A 197 34.92 20.41 3.13
N ALA A 198 36.10 20.31 2.50
CA ALA A 198 37.39 20.60 3.11
C ALA A 198 37.56 22.08 3.50
N ASP A 199 36.85 22.97 2.79
CA ASP A 199 36.79 24.41 3.06
C ASP A 199 35.45 24.95 2.55
N GLY A 200 35.25 26.29 2.67
CA GLY A 200 33.99 26.92 2.26
C GLY A 200 33.88 27.24 0.77
N SER A 201 34.74 26.67 -0.09
CA SER A 201 34.70 26.89 -1.54
C SER A 201 33.62 26.02 -2.22
N GLU A 202 33.05 26.54 -3.30
CA GLU A 202 32.10 25.78 -4.14
C GLU A 202 32.74 24.51 -4.70
N ALA A 203 34.02 24.53 -5.04
CA ALA A 203 34.76 23.39 -5.55
C ALA A 203 34.89 22.30 -4.49
N ALA A 204 35.15 22.65 -3.21
CA ALA A 204 35.20 21.69 -2.11
C ALA A 204 33.82 21.08 -1.82
N GLN A 205 32.76 21.89 -1.92
CA GLN A 205 31.39 21.40 -1.77
C GLN A 205 31.01 20.39 -2.88
N LEU A 206 31.28 20.70 -4.14
CA LEU A 206 31.02 19.79 -5.26
C LEU A 206 31.76 18.46 -5.09
N LYS A 207 33.01 18.51 -4.66
CA LYS A 207 33.80 17.31 -4.41
C LYS A 207 33.21 16.47 -3.29
N ALA A 208 32.80 17.07 -2.18
CA ALA A 208 32.15 16.37 -1.06
C ALA A 208 30.82 15.71 -1.51
N ASP A 209 30.01 16.42 -2.30
CA ASP A 209 28.76 15.91 -2.85
C ASP A 209 29.01 14.71 -3.80
N GLU A 210 30.03 14.79 -4.68
CA GLU A 210 30.40 13.68 -5.58
C GLU A 210 30.88 12.44 -4.80
N GLU A 211 31.72 12.59 -3.78
CA GLU A 211 32.19 11.50 -2.93
C GLU A 211 31.02 10.85 -2.15
N MET A 212 30.07 11.66 -1.65
CA MET A 212 28.88 11.20 -0.96
C MET A 212 27.97 10.37 -1.88
N LEU A 213 27.70 10.88 -3.09
CA LEU A 213 26.88 10.17 -4.08
C LEU A 213 27.54 8.88 -4.57
N ALA A 214 28.87 8.87 -4.74
CA ALA A 214 29.62 7.67 -5.09
C ALA A 214 29.53 6.62 -3.98
N THR A 215 29.61 7.02 -2.71
CA THR A 215 29.44 6.13 -1.54
C THR A 215 28.04 5.52 -1.52
N ILE A 216 26.99 6.37 -1.64
CA ILE A 216 25.60 5.90 -1.64
C ILE A 216 25.36 4.92 -2.79
N ARG A 217 25.88 5.21 -3.99
CA ARG A 217 25.77 4.31 -5.13
C ARG A 217 26.45 2.96 -4.88
N GLN A 218 27.66 2.97 -4.33
CA GLN A 218 28.38 1.74 -3.98
C GLN A 218 27.62 0.91 -2.95
N ASP A 219 27.10 1.55 -1.91
CA ASP A 219 26.35 0.87 -0.84
C ASP A 219 25.02 0.31 -1.35
N VAL A 220 24.32 1.01 -2.23
CA VAL A 220 23.11 0.46 -2.90
C VAL A 220 23.46 -0.81 -3.67
N ILE A 221 24.55 -0.83 -4.45
CA ILE A 221 24.94 -1.99 -5.25
C ILE A 221 25.50 -3.12 -4.39
N ASN A 222 26.32 -2.81 -3.37
CA ASN A 222 27.09 -3.81 -2.64
C ASN A 222 26.46 -4.25 -1.31
N ILE A 223 25.51 -3.49 -0.76
CA ILE A 223 24.83 -3.79 0.51
C ILE A 223 23.32 -4.02 0.27
N LEU A 224 22.62 -3.02 -0.26
CA LEU A 224 21.17 -3.10 -0.45
C LEU A 224 20.78 -4.23 -1.42
N MET A 225 21.32 -4.21 -2.64
CA MET A 225 20.90 -5.18 -3.67
C MET A 225 21.20 -6.63 -3.30
N PRO A 226 22.36 -7.01 -2.72
CA PRO A 226 22.57 -8.37 -2.21
C PRO A 226 21.55 -8.81 -1.15
N ARG A 227 21.14 -7.92 -0.24
CA ARG A 227 20.11 -8.22 0.75
C ARG A 227 18.72 -8.37 0.11
N VAL A 228 18.39 -7.55 -0.90
CA VAL A 228 17.16 -7.70 -1.70
C VAL A 228 17.14 -9.06 -2.38
N ILE A 229 18.20 -9.44 -3.08
CA ILE A 229 18.33 -10.73 -3.77
C ILE A 229 18.21 -11.89 -2.78
N ALA A 230 18.87 -11.82 -1.62
CA ALA A 230 18.79 -12.84 -0.58
C ALA A 230 17.39 -13.01 0.03
N SER A 231 16.52 -12.01 -0.10
CA SER A 231 15.12 -12.07 0.37
C SER A 231 14.15 -12.70 -0.66
N ILE A 232 14.63 -13.02 -1.87
CA ILE A 232 13.83 -13.61 -2.94
C ILE A 232 14.05 -15.13 -2.95
N HIS A 233 12.95 -15.89 -2.93
CA HIS A 233 13.01 -17.35 -2.91
C HIS A 233 12.71 -17.97 -4.28
N ALA A 234 11.96 -17.28 -5.14
CA ALA A 234 11.57 -17.77 -6.45
C ALA A 234 12.75 -17.79 -7.43
N GLU A 235 13.23 -18.98 -7.82
CA GLU A 235 14.35 -19.16 -8.75
C GLU A 235 14.13 -18.42 -10.08
N LYS A 236 12.89 -18.41 -10.59
CA LYS A 236 12.53 -17.70 -11.82
C LYS A 236 12.77 -16.19 -11.72
N VAL A 237 12.59 -15.58 -10.54
CA VAL A 237 12.86 -14.16 -10.30
C VAL A 237 14.36 -13.91 -10.11
N LEU A 238 15.03 -14.79 -9.36
CA LEU A 238 16.49 -14.71 -9.18
C LEU A 238 17.25 -14.75 -10.50
N ALA A 239 16.77 -15.55 -11.48
CA ALA A 239 17.38 -15.66 -12.80
C ALA A 239 17.30 -14.37 -13.64
N LEU A 240 16.44 -13.40 -13.26
CA LEU A 240 16.32 -12.11 -13.95
C LEU A 240 17.40 -11.10 -13.54
N PHE A 241 18.07 -11.34 -12.39
CA PHE A 241 19.20 -10.51 -11.95
C PHE A 241 20.46 -10.93 -12.68
N ASN A 242 21.06 -10.00 -13.42
CA ASN A 242 22.28 -10.22 -14.19
C ASN A 242 23.16 -8.96 -14.19
N ASP A 243 24.35 -9.06 -14.78
CA ASP A 243 25.35 -7.98 -14.81
C ASP A 243 24.99 -6.79 -15.73
N HIS A 244 23.85 -6.87 -16.45
CA HIS A 244 23.43 -5.85 -17.41
C HIS A 244 22.36 -4.90 -16.87
N ILE A 245 22.05 -4.97 -15.56
CA ILE A 245 21.10 -4.07 -14.94
C ILE A 245 21.68 -2.65 -14.87
N THR A 246 20.93 -1.68 -15.39
CA THR A 246 21.27 -0.26 -15.25
C THR A 246 20.80 0.26 -13.89
N TYR A 247 21.74 0.78 -13.09
CA TYR A 247 21.42 1.37 -11.78
C TYR A 247 21.50 2.91 -11.86
N HIS A 248 20.40 3.57 -11.47
CA HIS A 248 20.35 5.00 -11.21
C HIS A 248 20.14 5.23 -9.71
N VAL A 249 21.14 5.79 -9.04
CA VAL A 249 21.10 6.06 -7.60
C VAL A 249 21.22 7.56 -7.37
N ASN A 250 20.25 8.17 -6.71
CA ASN A 250 20.14 9.61 -6.49
C ASN A 250 20.52 10.44 -7.75
N PRO A 251 19.86 10.20 -8.91
CA PRO A 251 20.31 10.76 -10.19
C PRO A 251 20.23 12.29 -10.28
N THR A 252 19.48 12.93 -9.38
CA THR A 252 19.36 14.40 -9.28
C THR A 252 20.44 15.06 -8.40
N GLY A 253 21.30 14.26 -7.77
CA GLY A 253 22.30 14.73 -6.81
C GLY A 253 21.92 14.40 -5.36
N LYS A 254 22.51 15.12 -4.39
CA LYS A 254 22.25 14.85 -2.99
C LYS A 254 20.78 15.10 -2.60
N PHE A 255 20.28 14.28 -1.69
CA PHE A 255 18.90 14.28 -1.23
C PHE A 255 18.85 14.38 0.30
N VAL A 256 19.28 15.51 0.85
CA VAL A 256 19.28 15.79 2.29
C VAL A 256 17.93 16.35 2.73
N ILE A 257 17.36 17.27 1.95
CA ILE A 257 16.02 17.82 2.19
C ILE A 257 15.01 16.86 1.58
N GLY A 258 14.20 16.25 2.42
CA GLY A 258 13.20 15.27 2.02
C GLY A 258 12.13 15.11 3.10
N GLY A 259 11.27 14.09 2.94
CA GLY A 259 10.11 13.89 3.78
C GLY A 259 9.14 15.08 3.73
N PRO A 260 8.29 15.27 4.73
CA PRO A 260 7.31 16.37 4.77
C PRO A 260 7.91 17.78 4.71
N HIS A 261 9.22 17.94 4.98
CA HIS A 261 9.92 19.20 4.78
C HIS A 261 10.27 19.46 3.31
N GLY A 262 10.56 18.41 2.56
CA GLY A 262 10.89 18.54 1.13
C GLY A 262 9.64 18.69 0.24
N ASP A 263 8.56 18.00 0.57
CA ASP A 263 7.30 18.02 -0.18
C ASP A 263 6.11 17.77 0.74
N THR A 264 4.97 18.38 0.44
CA THR A 264 3.73 18.18 1.18
C THR A 264 3.11 16.84 0.85
N GLY A 265 2.73 16.07 1.88
CA GLY A 265 2.02 14.80 1.76
C GLY A 265 0.54 14.91 2.07
N LEU A 266 -0.26 14.10 1.40
CA LEU A 266 -1.70 13.97 1.58
C LEU A 266 -2.11 12.51 1.50
N THR A 267 -3.12 12.14 2.31
CA THR A 267 -3.75 10.82 2.23
C THR A 267 -4.30 10.55 0.83
N GLY A 268 -4.01 9.37 0.28
CA GLY A 268 -4.59 8.91 -0.98
C GLY A 268 -3.93 9.44 -2.24
N ARG A 269 -2.69 9.94 -2.16
CA ARG A 269 -1.93 10.40 -3.34
C ARG A 269 -0.96 9.38 -3.92
N LYS A 270 -0.92 8.15 -3.38
CA LYS A 270 -0.06 7.05 -3.87
C LYS A 270 -0.87 5.80 -4.21
N ILE A 271 -2.09 6.00 -4.72
CA ILE A 271 -3.06 4.92 -4.97
C ILE A 271 -2.57 3.86 -5.97
N ILE A 272 -1.70 4.19 -6.90
CA ILE A 272 -1.10 3.24 -7.84
C ILE A 272 -0.02 2.41 -7.16
N VAL A 273 0.79 3.01 -6.29
CA VAL A 273 1.75 2.30 -5.41
C VAL A 273 1.01 1.38 -4.43
N ASP A 274 -0.13 1.82 -3.93
CA ASP A 274 -0.96 1.06 -3.00
C ASP A 274 -1.59 -0.19 -3.63
N THR A 275 -1.68 -0.26 -4.96
CA THR A 275 -2.41 -1.30 -5.68
C THR A 275 -1.51 -2.13 -6.60
N TYR A 276 -1.42 -1.82 -7.89
CA TYR A 276 -0.82 -2.73 -8.89
C TYR A 276 0.30 -2.11 -9.71
N GLY A 277 0.82 -0.93 -9.35
CA GLY A 277 1.95 -0.28 -10.03
C GLY A 277 1.69 0.05 -11.50
N GLY A 278 0.43 0.18 -11.90
CA GLY A 278 0.02 0.49 -13.27
C GLY A 278 -0.32 -0.73 -14.15
N LYS A 279 -0.07 -1.97 -13.69
CA LYS A 279 -0.49 -3.19 -14.42
C LYS A 279 -1.99 -3.40 -14.37
N GLY A 280 -2.61 -3.22 -13.21
CA GLY A 280 -4.05 -3.25 -13.05
C GLY A 280 -4.64 -1.83 -13.06
N ALA A 281 -5.89 -1.70 -13.52
CA ALA A 281 -6.64 -0.46 -13.44
C ALA A 281 -6.95 -0.06 -11.99
N HIS A 282 -7.27 1.22 -11.78
CA HIS A 282 -7.67 1.78 -10.50
C HIS A 282 -8.92 2.66 -10.65
N GLY A 283 -9.84 2.60 -9.69
CA GLY A 283 -11.09 3.38 -9.73
C GLY A 283 -10.95 4.84 -9.29
N GLY A 284 -9.80 5.22 -8.72
CA GLY A 284 -9.49 6.58 -8.29
C GLY A 284 -9.74 6.85 -6.80
N GLY A 285 -10.46 5.98 -6.08
CA GLY A 285 -10.73 6.13 -4.65
C GLY A 285 -9.53 5.77 -3.77
N ALA A 286 -9.15 6.65 -2.84
CA ALA A 286 -8.15 6.37 -1.81
C ALA A 286 -8.65 5.30 -0.83
N PHE A 287 -7.73 4.53 -0.25
CA PHE A 287 -8.03 3.49 0.74
C PHE A 287 -7.84 3.97 2.17
N SER A 288 -6.65 4.51 2.48
CA SER A 288 -6.27 4.90 3.85
C SER A 288 -7.24 5.91 4.45
N GLY A 289 -7.51 5.77 5.75
CA GLY A 289 -8.43 6.60 6.51
C GLY A 289 -9.91 6.24 6.37
N LYS A 290 -10.27 5.28 5.51
CA LYS A 290 -11.66 4.86 5.25
C LYS A 290 -11.98 3.53 5.91
N ASP A 291 -13.08 3.46 6.67
CA ASP A 291 -13.63 2.22 7.21
C ASP A 291 -14.33 1.35 6.15
N SER A 292 -14.70 0.12 6.50
CA SER A 292 -15.27 -0.89 5.60
C SER A 292 -16.60 -0.50 4.92
N SER A 293 -17.32 0.51 5.40
CA SER A 293 -18.54 0.98 4.76
C SER A 293 -18.28 1.74 3.44
N LYS A 294 -17.05 2.19 3.23
CA LYS A 294 -16.60 2.84 2.00
C LYS A 294 -16.14 1.79 1.01
N VAL A 295 -16.96 1.57 -0.03
CA VAL A 295 -16.72 0.53 -1.05
C VAL A 295 -15.42 0.75 -1.85
N ASP A 296 -14.91 1.98 -1.94
CA ASP A 296 -13.59 2.27 -2.51
C ASP A 296 -12.51 1.35 -1.96
N ARG A 297 -12.55 1.07 -0.65
CA ARG A 297 -11.61 0.21 0.03
C ARG A 297 -12.10 -1.24 0.10
N SER A 298 -13.27 -1.47 0.65
CA SER A 298 -13.78 -2.81 0.92
C SER A 298 -14.00 -3.64 -0.35
N ALA A 299 -14.56 -3.04 -1.39
CA ALA A 299 -14.81 -3.74 -2.65
C ALA A 299 -13.52 -3.89 -3.50
N ALA A 300 -12.54 -2.98 -3.38
CA ALA A 300 -11.22 -3.18 -3.98
C ALA A 300 -10.49 -4.39 -3.37
N TYR A 301 -10.56 -4.55 -2.05
CA TYR A 301 -10.02 -5.74 -1.38
C TYR A 301 -10.77 -7.02 -1.78
N ALA A 302 -12.10 -6.97 -1.88
CA ALA A 302 -12.88 -8.10 -2.36
C ALA A 302 -12.56 -8.47 -3.81
N ALA A 303 -12.39 -7.49 -4.68
CA ALA A 303 -12.00 -7.72 -6.08
C ALA A 303 -10.60 -8.33 -6.18
N ARG A 304 -9.64 -7.90 -5.32
CA ARG A 304 -8.31 -8.54 -5.20
C ARG A 304 -8.42 -9.99 -4.75
N HIS A 305 -9.20 -10.28 -3.72
CA HIS A 305 -9.42 -11.64 -3.24
C HIS A 305 -9.97 -12.56 -4.34
N ILE A 306 -10.92 -12.06 -5.14
CA ILE A 306 -11.48 -12.78 -6.29
C ILE A 306 -10.39 -13.04 -7.33
N ALA A 307 -9.73 -12.01 -7.83
CA ALA A 307 -8.72 -12.14 -8.89
C ALA A 307 -7.60 -13.09 -8.47
N LYS A 308 -7.10 -12.99 -7.23
CA LYS A 308 -6.04 -13.85 -6.69
C LYS A 308 -6.49 -15.32 -6.63
N ASN A 309 -7.69 -15.62 -6.14
CA ASN A 309 -8.20 -16.99 -6.04
C ASN A 309 -8.45 -17.60 -7.41
N LEU A 310 -8.92 -16.84 -8.40
CA LEU A 310 -9.14 -17.36 -9.76
C LEU A 310 -7.81 -17.65 -10.46
N VAL A 311 -6.82 -16.78 -10.36
CA VAL A 311 -5.47 -17.03 -10.92
C VAL A 311 -4.81 -18.23 -10.22
N ALA A 312 -4.87 -18.29 -8.89
CA ALA A 312 -4.34 -19.40 -8.11
C ALA A 312 -5.03 -20.74 -8.40
N ALA A 313 -6.32 -20.73 -8.75
CA ALA A 313 -7.05 -21.92 -9.18
C ALA A 313 -6.69 -22.37 -10.60
N GLY A 314 -5.99 -21.56 -11.39
CA GLY A 314 -5.60 -21.88 -12.76
C GLY A 314 -6.64 -21.46 -13.81
N VAL A 315 -7.56 -20.56 -13.50
CA VAL A 315 -8.55 -20.04 -14.47
C VAL A 315 -7.87 -19.23 -15.57
N ALA A 316 -6.85 -18.44 -15.22
CA ALA A 316 -6.03 -17.67 -16.13
C ALA A 316 -4.64 -17.39 -15.51
N ASP A 317 -3.65 -17.02 -16.32
CA ASP A 317 -2.34 -16.54 -15.83
C ASP A 317 -2.42 -15.13 -15.25
N GLU A 318 -3.36 -14.35 -15.72
CA GLU A 318 -3.53 -12.94 -15.40
C GLU A 318 -5.03 -12.61 -15.44
N MET A 319 -5.49 -11.78 -14.50
CA MET A 319 -6.90 -11.43 -14.42
C MET A 319 -7.12 -10.06 -13.80
N LEU A 320 -7.95 -9.25 -14.47
CA LEU A 320 -8.54 -8.02 -13.95
C LEU A 320 -10.02 -8.26 -13.65
N VAL A 321 -10.47 -7.88 -12.47
CA VAL A 321 -11.88 -7.91 -12.05
C VAL A 321 -12.29 -6.49 -11.70
N GLN A 322 -13.34 -5.97 -12.35
CA GLN A 322 -13.99 -4.71 -11.96
C GLN A 322 -15.32 -5.01 -11.29
N VAL A 323 -15.59 -4.32 -10.19
CA VAL A 323 -16.90 -4.31 -9.52
C VAL A 323 -17.34 -2.85 -9.41
N SER A 324 -18.61 -2.57 -9.68
CA SER A 324 -19.13 -1.20 -9.57
C SER A 324 -20.43 -1.14 -8.78
N TYR A 325 -20.62 -0.02 -8.06
CA TYR A 325 -21.76 0.21 -7.19
C TYR A 325 -22.45 1.54 -7.50
N ALA A 326 -23.75 1.58 -7.20
CA ALA A 326 -24.51 2.81 -7.06
C ALA A 326 -24.71 3.11 -5.57
N ILE A 327 -24.65 4.37 -5.18
CA ILE A 327 -24.86 4.78 -3.78
C ILE A 327 -26.22 4.28 -3.27
N GLY A 328 -26.24 3.72 -2.06
CA GLY A 328 -27.47 3.22 -1.42
C GLY A 328 -28.00 1.90 -1.99
N VAL A 329 -27.32 1.27 -2.95
CA VAL A 329 -27.67 -0.05 -3.51
C VAL A 329 -26.71 -1.11 -2.97
N ALA A 330 -27.26 -2.22 -2.46
CA ALA A 330 -26.45 -3.27 -1.85
C ALA A 330 -25.73 -4.15 -2.89
N ARG A 331 -26.40 -4.52 -3.97
CA ARG A 331 -25.79 -5.36 -5.01
C ARG A 331 -24.94 -4.53 -5.96
N PRO A 332 -23.81 -5.07 -6.43
CA PRO A 332 -23.06 -4.41 -7.50
C PRO A 332 -23.94 -4.26 -8.74
N ILE A 333 -23.76 -3.16 -9.47
CA ILE A 333 -24.46 -2.92 -10.74
C ILE A 333 -23.75 -3.59 -11.92
N ASN A 334 -22.45 -3.94 -11.77
CA ASN A 334 -21.69 -4.59 -12.80
C ASN A 334 -20.52 -5.38 -12.20
N ILE A 335 -20.21 -6.52 -12.82
CA ILE A 335 -18.96 -7.26 -12.68
C ILE A 335 -18.38 -7.43 -14.07
N TYR A 336 -17.15 -6.97 -14.28
CA TYR A 336 -16.42 -7.11 -15.53
C TYR A 336 -15.13 -7.86 -15.28
N VAL A 337 -14.76 -8.74 -16.21
CA VAL A 337 -13.52 -9.54 -16.15
C VAL A 337 -12.74 -9.30 -17.44
N ASN A 338 -11.43 -9.28 -17.33
CA ASN A 338 -10.51 -9.34 -18.46
C ASN A 338 -9.35 -10.30 -18.11
N THR A 339 -9.24 -11.39 -18.86
CA THR A 339 -8.14 -12.37 -18.76
C THR A 339 -6.98 -12.03 -19.69
N TYR A 340 -7.06 -10.93 -20.42
CA TYR A 340 -6.06 -10.50 -21.42
C TYR A 340 -5.74 -11.57 -22.47
N GLY A 341 -6.70 -12.48 -22.73
CA GLY A 341 -6.52 -13.61 -23.63
C GLY A 341 -5.65 -14.76 -23.08
N ARG A 342 -5.38 -14.75 -21.76
CA ARG A 342 -4.56 -15.74 -21.04
C ARG A 342 -5.39 -16.68 -20.17
N GLY A 343 -6.66 -16.87 -20.53
CA GLY A 343 -7.56 -17.81 -19.88
C GLY A 343 -7.26 -19.27 -20.25
N HIS A 344 -7.43 -20.17 -19.29
CA HIS A 344 -7.22 -21.63 -19.44
C HIS A 344 -8.52 -22.42 -19.45
N VAL A 345 -9.66 -21.77 -19.27
CA VAL A 345 -10.99 -22.38 -19.27
C VAL A 345 -11.73 -22.09 -20.58
N ALA A 346 -12.59 -23.00 -21.01
CA ALA A 346 -13.40 -22.82 -22.24
C ALA A 346 -14.63 -21.91 -21.95
N MET A 347 -14.39 -20.76 -21.32
CA MET A 347 -15.39 -19.76 -20.99
C MET A 347 -14.90 -18.39 -21.44
N SER A 348 -15.81 -17.56 -21.91
CA SER A 348 -15.55 -16.15 -22.16
C SER A 348 -15.42 -15.38 -20.85
N ASP A 349 -14.77 -14.20 -20.88
CA ASP A 349 -14.67 -13.31 -19.71
C ASP A 349 -16.04 -12.95 -19.12
N GLY A 350 -17.07 -12.82 -19.96
CA GLY A 350 -18.45 -12.59 -19.52
C GLY A 350 -19.08 -13.78 -18.80
N GLU A 351 -18.74 -15.01 -19.16
CA GLU A 351 -19.18 -16.22 -18.45
C GLU A 351 -18.42 -16.38 -17.13
N ILE A 352 -17.13 -16.04 -17.11
CA ILE A 352 -16.33 -15.98 -15.87
C ILE A 352 -16.94 -14.96 -14.90
N ALA A 353 -17.34 -13.79 -15.38
CA ALA A 353 -18.00 -12.76 -14.55
C ALA A 353 -19.29 -13.24 -13.90
N LYS A 354 -20.12 -14.02 -14.63
CA LYS A 354 -21.33 -14.64 -14.06
C LYS A 354 -21.00 -15.68 -12.98
N LYS A 355 -19.95 -16.48 -13.19
CA LYS A 355 -19.47 -17.42 -12.17
C LYS A 355 -18.97 -16.73 -10.90
N ILE A 356 -18.32 -15.56 -11.03
CA ILE A 356 -17.91 -14.74 -9.89
C ILE A 356 -19.14 -14.31 -9.08
N ASP A 357 -20.21 -13.83 -9.74
CA ASP A 357 -21.45 -13.40 -9.07
C ASP A 357 -22.14 -14.55 -8.32
N GLU A 358 -22.06 -15.77 -8.86
CA GLU A 358 -22.59 -16.98 -8.20
C GLU A 358 -21.76 -17.40 -6.96
N LEU A 359 -20.43 -17.22 -7.00
CA LEU A 359 -19.50 -17.71 -5.98
C LEU A 359 -19.27 -16.72 -4.84
N PHE A 360 -19.31 -15.43 -5.11
CA PHE A 360 -18.93 -14.38 -4.19
C PHE A 360 -20.09 -13.42 -3.94
N ASP A 361 -20.58 -13.39 -2.72
CA ASP A 361 -21.51 -12.34 -2.31
C ASP A 361 -20.75 -11.02 -2.19
N LEU A 362 -21.07 -10.08 -3.09
CA LEU A 362 -20.42 -8.78 -3.20
C LEU A 362 -21.22 -7.63 -2.57
N ARG A 363 -22.26 -7.93 -1.79
CA ARG A 363 -22.93 -6.91 -0.97
C ARG A 363 -21.94 -6.36 0.08
N PRO A 364 -21.94 -5.06 0.37
CA PRO A 364 -20.98 -4.43 1.29
C PRO A 364 -20.86 -5.16 2.63
N LYS A 365 -21.99 -5.54 3.23
CA LYS A 365 -21.98 -6.28 4.50
C LYS A 365 -21.37 -7.68 4.38
N ALA A 366 -21.63 -8.39 3.29
CA ALA A 366 -21.05 -9.71 3.04
C ALA A 366 -19.51 -9.63 2.85
N ILE A 367 -19.03 -8.59 2.17
CA ILE A 367 -17.59 -8.31 2.05
C ILE A 367 -16.97 -8.03 3.42
N GLU A 368 -17.59 -7.14 4.19
CA GLU A 368 -17.14 -6.75 5.52
C GLU A 368 -16.97 -7.97 6.44
N ASP A 369 -17.97 -8.86 6.47
CA ASP A 369 -17.96 -10.06 7.30
C ASP A 369 -16.93 -11.09 6.81
N ARG A 370 -16.90 -11.37 5.50
CA ARG A 370 -15.98 -12.33 4.89
C ARG A 370 -14.53 -11.96 5.12
N LEU A 371 -14.20 -10.68 4.95
CA LEU A 371 -12.84 -10.17 5.08
C LEU A 371 -12.53 -9.60 6.48
N LYS A 372 -13.46 -9.72 7.45
CA LYS A 372 -13.29 -9.26 8.84
C LYS A 372 -12.91 -7.79 8.97
N LEU A 373 -13.46 -6.92 8.12
CA LEU A 373 -13.04 -5.53 7.97
C LEU A 373 -13.45 -4.59 9.12
N ARG A 374 -14.16 -5.06 10.14
CA ARG A 374 -14.45 -4.27 11.37
C ARG A 374 -13.35 -4.36 12.43
N ASN A 375 -12.28 -5.07 12.13
CA ASN A 375 -11.11 -5.16 13.00
C ASN A 375 -10.09 -4.05 12.70
N PRO A 376 -9.25 -3.68 13.67
CA PRO A 376 -8.18 -2.70 13.48
C PRO A 376 -6.99 -3.32 12.73
N ILE A 377 -7.11 -3.46 11.40
CA ILE A 377 -6.19 -4.18 10.51
C ILE A 377 -5.59 -3.28 9.42
N TYR A 378 -5.72 -1.96 9.56
CA TYR A 378 -5.47 -1.04 8.45
C TYR A 378 -4.11 -0.35 8.49
N GLN A 379 -3.55 -0.07 9.66
CA GLN A 379 -2.26 0.62 9.77
C GLN A 379 -1.12 -0.13 9.06
N GLU A 380 -1.14 -1.45 9.07
CA GLU A 380 -0.15 -2.30 8.43
C GLU A 380 -0.25 -2.30 6.89
N THR A 381 -1.35 -1.81 6.33
CA THR A 381 -1.53 -1.69 4.88
C THR A 381 -0.98 -0.40 4.30
N ALA A 382 -0.76 0.61 5.14
CA ALA A 382 -0.55 1.98 4.71
C ALA A 382 0.87 2.29 4.19
N ALA A 383 1.75 1.28 4.10
CA ALA A 383 3.09 1.40 3.52
C ALA A 383 3.44 0.14 2.72
N TYR A 384 4.17 0.31 1.61
CA TYR A 384 4.62 -0.78 0.74
C TYR A 384 3.47 -1.58 0.09
N GLY A 385 2.35 -0.91 -0.21
CA GLY A 385 1.17 -1.46 -0.84
C GLY A 385 0.17 -2.09 0.13
N HIS A 386 -1.10 -2.14 -0.29
CA HIS A 386 -2.20 -2.78 0.44
C HIS A 386 -2.35 -4.27 0.10
N LEU A 387 -1.64 -4.73 -0.94
CA LEU A 387 -1.84 -6.03 -1.58
C LEU A 387 -0.51 -6.79 -1.68
N GLY A 388 -0.61 -8.11 -1.83
CA GLY A 388 0.55 -8.97 -2.01
C GLY A 388 1.25 -9.40 -0.71
N HIS A 389 0.68 -9.09 0.44
CA HIS A 389 1.20 -9.51 1.74
C HIS A 389 0.70 -10.91 2.14
N GLU A 390 1.46 -11.57 3.02
CA GLU A 390 1.01 -12.83 3.60
C GLU A 390 -0.01 -12.61 4.71
N PRO A 391 -1.16 -13.32 4.69
CA PRO A 391 -2.11 -13.31 5.79
C PRO A 391 -1.45 -13.77 7.10
N GLN A 392 -1.66 -13.05 8.19
CA GLN A 392 -1.08 -13.39 9.49
C GLN A 392 -1.99 -12.98 10.63
N VAL A 393 -1.94 -13.75 11.72
CA VAL A 393 -2.62 -13.43 12.98
C VAL A 393 -1.64 -12.77 13.92
N ILE A 394 -1.99 -11.59 14.41
CA ILE A 394 -1.17 -10.84 15.38
C ILE A 394 -2.04 -10.31 16.52
N THR A 395 -1.41 -10.02 17.66
CA THR A 395 -2.03 -9.26 18.74
C THR A 395 -1.58 -7.80 18.67
N LYS A 396 -2.52 -6.88 18.52
CA LYS A 396 -2.27 -5.44 18.55
C LYS A 396 -2.57 -4.88 19.93
N HIS A 397 -1.68 -4.05 20.45
CA HIS A 397 -1.79 -3.42 21.76
C HIS A 397 -2.21 -1.96 21.62
N PHE A 398 -3.40 -1.63 22.11
CA PHE A 398 -3.92 -0.28 22.07
C PHE A 398 -3.91 0.32 23.48
N LYS A 399 -3.27 1.48 23.63
CA LYS A 399 -3.21 2.23 24.88
C LYS A 399 -4.16 3.41 24.84
N SER A 400 -4.95 3.60 25.88
CA SER A 400 -5.82 4.77 26.01
C SER A 400 -5.97 5.18 27.49
N ARG A 401 -5.77 6.47 27.76
CA ARG A 401 -5.99 7.05 29.08
C ARG A 401 -7.48 7.13 29.44
N TYR A 402 -8.36 7.04 28.45
CA TYR A 402 -9.80 7.24 28.59
C TYR A 402 -10.58 5.93 28.55
N GLU A 403 -10.20 5.03 27.63
CA GLU A 403 -10.88 3.75 27.38
C GLU A 403 -10.18 2.58 28.08
N GLY A 404 -8.97 2.79 28.62
CA GLY A 404 -8.10 1.74 29.16
C GLY A 404 -7.32 1.01 28.06
N ASP A 405 -6.29 0.29 28.48
CA ASP A 405 -5.45 -0.50 27.57
C ASP A 405 -6.20 -1.74 27.09
N LYS A 406 -6.02 -2.10 25.83
CA LYS A 406 -6.72 -3.23 25.20
C LYS A 406 -5.81 -3.98 24.23
N ASP A 407 -5.83 -5.29 24.34
CA ASP A 407 -5.22 -6.21 23.40
C ASP A 407 -6.29 -6.78 22.45
N VAL A 408 -6.03 -6.73 21.17
CA VAL A 408 -6.94 -7.24 20.13
C VAL A 408 -6.18 -8.21 19.22
N GLU A 409 -6.59 -9.48 19.21
CA GLU A 409 -6.11 -10.42 18.21
C GLU A 409 -6.81 -10.15 16.89
N VAL A 410 -6.05 -9.98 15.82
CA VAL A 410 -6.54 -9.67 14.48
C VAL A 410 -5.85 -10.52 13.43
N GLU A 411 -6.57 -10.80 12.34
CA GLU A 411 -6.04 -11.42 11.14
C GLU A 411 -5.82 -10.35 10.08
N LEU A 412 -4.56 -10.06 9.76
CA LEU A 412 -4.16 -9.10 8.74
C LEU A 412 -4.27 -9.68 7.33
N PHE A 413 -4.50 -8.82 6.34
CA PHE A 413 -4.48 -9.14 4.92
C PHE A 413 -5.41 -10.29 4.53
N THR A 414 -6.60 -10.32 5.09
CA THR A 414 -7.59 -11.40 4.87
C THR A 414 -8.00 -11.54 3.41
N TRP A 415 -7.90 -10.48 2.61
CA TRP A 415 -8.16 -10.48 1.16
C TRP A 415 -7.06 -11.15 0.33
N GLU A 416 -5.94 -11.51 0.95
CA GLU A 416 -4.85 -12.25 0.32
C GLU A 416 -4.95 -13.77 0.52
N LYS A 417 -5.98 -14.25 1.25
CA LYS A 417 -6.18 -15.69 1.48
C LYS A 417 -6.57 -16.43 0.21
N LEU A 418 -6.10 -17.67 0.09
CA LEU A 418 -6.43 -18.61 -1.00
C LEU A 418 -7.53 -19.59 -0.60
N ASP A 419 -8.47 -19.14 0.20
CA ASP A 419 -9.53 -19.96 0.82
C ASP A 419 -10.73 -20.26 -0.10
N TYR A 420 -10.73 -19.71 -1.32
CA TYR A 420 -11.73 -20.00 -2.36
C TYR A 420 -11.19 -20.84 -3.51
N VAL A 421 -9.91 -21.20 -3.55
CA VAL A 421 -9.29 -21.93 -4.66
C VAL A 421 -10.03 -23.23 -4.97
N ASP A 422 -10.35 -24.06 -3.98
CA ASP A 422 -11.06 -25.33 -4.20
C ASP A 422 -12.49 -25.12 -4.70
N LYS A 423 -13.19 -24.10 -4.18
CA LYS A 423 -14.54 -23.72 -4.66
C LYS A 423 -14.50 -23.24 -6.12
N VAL A 424 -13.49 -22.44 -6.46
CA VAL A 424 -13.28 -21.98 -7.82
C VAL A 424 -12.98 -23.14 -8.74
N LYS A 425 -12.05 -24.04 -8.39
CA LYS A 425 -11.76 -25.23 -9.18
C LYS A 425 -13.01 -26.06 -9.44
N ALA A 426 -13.81 -26.33 -8.41
CA ALA A 426 -15.04 -27.08 -8.55
C ALA A 426 -16.06 -26.40 -9.49
N ALA A 427 -16.20 -25.07 -9.41
CA ALA A 427 -17.14 -24.31 -10.23
C ALA A 427 -16.70 -24.18 -11.70
N PHE A 428 -15.40 -24.22 -11.98
CA PHE A 428 -14.83 -24.10 -13.31
C PHE A 428 -14.45 -25.45 -13.94
N GLY A 429 -14.54 -26.54 -13.21
CA GLY A 429 -14.23 -27.90 -13.69
C GLY A 429 -12.71 -28.14 -13.83
N LEU A 430 -11.90 -27.54 -12.97
CA LEU A 430 -10.43 -27.64 -12.93
C LEU A 430 -9.95 -28.67 -11.91
#